data_934bc2a2ebf0f3e3216038d320dcb049
#
_entry.id   934bc2a2ebf0f3e3216038d320dcb049
#
_cell.length_a   1.000
_cell.length_b   1.000
_cell.length_c   1.000
_cell.angle_alpha   90.00
_cell.angle_beta   90.00
_cell.angle_gamma   90.00
#
_symmetry.space_group_name_H-M   'P 1'
#
loop_
_entity.id
_entity.type
_entity.pdbx_description
1 polymer ?
#
loop_
_entity_poly.entity_id
_entity_poly.type
_entity_poly.pdbx_seq_one_letter_code
_entity_poly.pdbx_strand_id
1 'polypeptide(L)'
;MSDPLHVPGLPFDVTPSHPGVWRLEEDGTVVADAPGGTDLYVNPGGADSADAASLLNAATLLGSPPAGDFQLRARVSVDFAAQFDAGVLLLWLDDRHWAKLCFEYSPAGEPMVVSVVTTGVSDDANAFAVDQRSVWLRVSRVDQVYAYHASTDGLDWALVRVFTLGEAVVGHRVGFEAQSPTGDGCTVRFDDARFVGERLADLRDGS
;
A
#
# COMPACT_ATOMS: atom_id res chain seq x y z
N MET A 1 6.65 -18.83 -12.05
CA MET A 1 5.63 -18.12 -11.23
C MET A 1 5.95 -18.47 -9.79
N SER A 2 5.93 -17.49 -8.89
CA SER A 2 6.16 -17.76 -7.46
C SER A 2 4.91 -18.42 -6.86
N ASP A 3 5.13 -19.30 -5.87
CA ASP A 3 4.02 -19.94 -5.18
C ASP A 3 3.24 -18.88 -4.35
N PRO A 4 1.90 -18.97 -4.30
CA PRO A 4 1.08 -18.12 -3.45
C PRO A 4 1.41 -18.27 -1.97
N LEU A 5 1.27 -17.21 -1.20
CA LEU A 5 1.40 -17.21 0.26
C LEU A 5 0.01 -17.13 0.90
N HIS A 6 -0.20 -17.92 1.94
CA HIS A 6 -1.38 -17.84 2.78
C HIS A 6 -1.07 -16.98 4.01
N VAL A 7 -1.46 -15.72 3.99
CA VAL A 7 -1.23 -14.77 5.10
C VAL A 7 -2.34 -14.91 6.13
N PRO A 8 -2.01 -15.20 7.41
CA PRO A 8 -3.01 -15.23 8.48
C PRO A 8 -3.82 -13.93 8.52
N GLY A 9 -5.15 -14.06 8.67
CA GLY A 9 -6.05 -12.89 8.68
C GLY A 9 -6.56 -12.44 7.31
N LEU A 10 -6.07 -13.02 6.20
CA LEU A 10 -6.62 -12.83 4.86
C LEU A 10 -7.39 -14.09 4.43
N PRO A 11 -8.65 -13.97 3.91
CA PRO A 11 -9.44 -15.10 3.43
C PRO A 11 -9.10 -15.52 1.99
N PHE A 12 -7.99 -15.04 1.43
CA PHE A 12 -7.50 -15.34 0.09
C PHE A 12 -5.98 -15.40 0.07
N ASP A 13 -5.43 -16.17 -0.86
CA ASP A 13 -4.00 -16.25 -1.07
C ASP A 13 -3.49 -15.02 -1.82
N VAL A 14 -2.23 -14.66 -1.56
CA VAL A 14 -1.53 -13.55 -2.21
C VAL A 14 -0.31 -14.05 -2.96
N THR A 15 -0.09 -13.52 -4.17
CA THR A 15 0.99 -13.96 -5.06
C THR A 15 2.06 -12.87 -5.18
N PRO A 16 3.33 -13.20 -4.91
CA PRO A 16 4.44 -12.27 -5.08
C PRO A 16 4.78 -12.03 -6.55
N SER A 17 5.03 -10.76 -6.91
CA SER A 17 5.54 -10.39 -8.24
C SER A 17 7.02 -10.71 -8.42
N HIS A 18 7.80 -10.68 -7.32
CA HIS A 18 9.24 -10.89 -7.31
C HIS A 18 9.59 -12.10 -6.44
N PRO A 19 10.16 -13.17 -7.02
CA PRO A 19 10.59 -14.32 -6.24
C PRO A 19 11.70 -13.95 -5.24
N GLY A 20 11.58 -14.48 -4.01
CA GLY A 20 12.60 -14.31 -2.96
C GLY A 20 12.58 -12.98 -2.22
N VAL A 21 11.72 -12.04 -2.63
CA VAL A 21 11.55 -10.74 -1.91
C VAL A 21 10.67 -10.89 -0.68
N TRP A 22 9.64 -11.71 -0.77
CA TRP A 22 8.60 -11.87 0.25
C TRP A 22 8.81 -13.13 1.08
N ARG A 23 8.60 -13.02 2.39
CA ARG A 23 8.53 -14.16 3.31
C ARG A 23 7.45 -13.96 4.36
N LEU A 24 6.91 -15.05 4.85
CA LEU A 24 5.98 -15.09 5.98
C LEU A 24 6.71 -15.67 7.19
N GLU A 25 6.70 -14.96 8.31
CA GLU A 25 7.30 -15.40 9.56
C GLU A 25 6.32 -16.27 10.36
N GLU A 26 6.81 -17.00 11.37
CA GLU A 26 6.00 -17.94 12.16
C GLU A 26 4.87 -17.26 12.94
N ASP A 27 5.03 -15.98 13.30
CA ASP A 27 4.03 -15.17 13.99
C ASP A 27 2.97 -14.55 13.04
N GLY A 28 3.09 -14.81 11.75
CA GLY A 28 2.19 -14.28 10.70
C GLY A 28 2.62 -12.93 10.13
N THR A 29 3.76 -12.38 10.55
CA THR A 29 4.31 -11.15 9.96
C THR A 29 4.74 -11.40 8.52
N VAL A 30 4.26 -10.57 7.60
CA VAL A 30 4.72 -10.54 6.21
C VAL A 30 5.92 -9.61 6.13
N VAL A 31 7.03 -10.10 5.61
CA VAL A 31 8.27 -9.32 5.47
C VAL A 31 8.68 -9.25 4.01
N ALA A 32 9.10 -8.07 3.57
CA ALA A 32 9.66 -7.84 2.25
C ALA A 32 11.02 -7.16 2.35
N ASP A 33 11.98 -7.66 1.58
CA ASP A 33 13.24 -6.98 1.34
C ASP A 33 13.15 -6.30 -0.03
N ALA A 34 12.67 -5.03 -0.03
CA ALA A 34 12.45 -4.25 -1.23
C ALA A 34 13.76 -4.01 -2.00
N PRO A 35 13.84 -4.32 -3.28
CA PRO A 35 15.03 -4.01 -4.07
C PRO A 35 15.20 -2.50 -4.29
N GLY A 36 16.44 -2.04 -4.40
CA GLY A 36 16.75 -0.66 -4.77
C GLY A 36 16.31 -0.30 -6.19
N GLY A 37 15.99 0.97 -6.43
CA GLY A 37 15.54 1.47 -7.73
C GLY A 37 14.13 1.00 -8.11
N THR A 38 13.26 0.72 -7.14
CA THR A 38 11.91 0.20 -7.37
C THR A 38 10.82 1.14 -6.87
N ASP A 39 9.75 1.31 -7.66
CA ASP A 39 8.58 2.12 -7.32
C ASP A 39 7.34 1.69 -8.14
N LEU A 40 6.17 2.11 -7.70
CA LEU A 40 4.97 2.30 -8.51
C LEU A 40 4.67 3.80 -8.58
N TYR A 41 5.05 4.42 -9.70
CA TYR A 41 4.86 5.86 -9.94
C TYR A 41 4.74 6.15 -11.43
N VAL A 42 3.75 6.93 -11.84
CA VAL A 42 3.60 7.44 -13.19
C VAL A 42 3.64 8.96 -13.15
N ASN A 43 4.76 9.53 -13.63
CA ASN A 43 5.02 10.96 -13.55
C ASN A 43 3.92 11.78 -14.23
N PRO A 44 3.23 12.70 -13.53
CA PRO A 44 2.19 13.54 -14.12
C PRO A 44 2.72 14.56 -15.13
N GLY A 45 4.01 14.91 -15.07
CA GLY A 45 4.67 15.77 -16.03
C GLY A 45 5.00 15.11 -17.36
N GLY A 46 4.76 13.81 -17.51
CA GLY A 46 5.05 13.02 -18.69
C GLY A 46 6.53 12.68 -18.88
N ALA A 47 6.87 12.09 -20.03
CA ALA A 47 8.22 11.56 -20.30
C ALA A 47 9.32 12.63 -20.37
N ASP A 48 8.96 13.88 -20.62
CA ASP A 48 9.90 15.00 -20.73
C ASP A 48 10.12 15.74 -19.40
N SER A 49 9.46 15.31 -18.33
CA SER A 49 9.63 15.90 -16.99
C SER A 49 10.96 15.48 -16.38
N ALA A 50 11.70 16.44 -15.84
CA ALA A 50 12.98 16.21 -15.19
C ALA A 50 12.86 15.70 -13.74
N ASP A 51 11.64 15.67 -13.15
CA ASP A 51 11.47 15.51 -11.72
C ASP A 51 11.59 14.06 -11.24
N ALA A 52 11.08 13.08 -11.99
CA ALA A 52 11.23 11.66 -11.70
C ALA A 52 10.90 10.77 -12.92
N ALA A 53 11.56 9.65 -13.05
CA ALA A 53 11.18 8.63 -14.02
C ALA A 53 9.93 7.88 -13.57
N SER A 54 9.03 7.55 -14.51
CA SER A 54 7.93 6.63 -14.22
C SER A 54 8.48 5.22 -14.01
N LEU A 55 8.06 4.57 -12.93
CA LEU A 55 8.44 3.20 -12.56
C LEU A 55 7.19 2.36 -12.26
N LEU A 56 7.19 1.11 -12.71
CA LEU A 56 6.14 0.12 -12.42
C LEU A 56 6.80 -1.22 -12.05
N ASN A 57 7.80 -1.16 -11.17
CA ASN A 57 8.65 -2.30 -10.86
C ASN A 57 8.79 -2.60 -9.36
N ALA A 58 7.98 -2.01 -8.50
CA ALA A 58 8.00 -2.32 -7.08
C ALA A 58 7.60 -3.77 -6.80
N ALA A 59 8.09 -4.31 -5.70
CA ALA A 59 7.73 -5.63 -5.25
C ALA A 59 6.30 -5.65 -4.68
N THR A 60 5.40 -6.39 -5.31
CA THR A 60 4.01 -6.52 -4.88
C THR A 60 3.68 -7.92 -4.39
N LEU A 61 2.74 -8.02 -3.45
CA LEU A 61 2.18 -9.26 -2.94
C LEU A 61 0.65 -9.11 -2.93
N LEU A 62 -0.03 -9.60 -3.97
CA LEU A 62 -1.42 -9.29 -4.27
C LEU A 62 -2.30 -10.52 -4.41
N GLY A 63 -3.53 -10.43 -3.90
CA GLY A 63 -4.57 -11.42 -4.06
C GLY A 63 -5.89 -10.83 -4.47
N SER A 64 -6.84 -11.68 -4.86
CA SER A 64 -8.20 -11.29 -5.22
C SER A 64 -9.11 -11.40 -4.00
N PRO A 65 -9.59 -10.28 -3.44
CA PRO A 65 -10.48 -10.33 -2.30
C PRO A 65 -11.86 -10.89 -2.69
N PRO A 66 -12.64 -11.42 -1.73
CA PRO A 66 -14.05 -11.69 -1.92
C PRO A 66 -14.80 -10.46 -2.45
N ALA A 67 -15.86 -10.71 -3.22
CA ALA A 67 -16.72 -9.64 -3.75
C ALA A 67 -17.46 -8.90 -2.61
N GLY A 68 -17.68 -7.59 -2.80
CA GLY A 68 -18.45 -6.75 -1.87
C GLY A 68 -17.60 -5.71 -1.17
N ASP A 69 -18.18 -5.15 -0.12
CA ASP A 69 -17.50 -4.18 0.75
C ASP A 69 -16.48 -4.88 1.63
N PHE A 70 -15.39 -4.18 1.94
CA PHE A 70 -14.35 -4.75 2.77
C PHE A 70 -13.49 -3.68 3.47
N GLN A 71 -12.73 -4.15 4.43
CA GLN A 71 -11.63 -3.44 5.04
C GLN A 71 -10.40 -4.34 5.07
N LEU A 72 -9.26 -3.84 4.60
CA LEU A 72 -7.93 -4.45 4.76
C LEU A 72 -7.07 -3.51 5.60
N ARG A 73 -6.49 -4.00 6.69
CA ARG A 73 -5.57 -3.24 7.53
C ARG A 73 -4.31 -4.04 7.83
N ALA A 74 -3.23 -3.32 8.10
CA ALA A 74 -2.01 -3.89 8.68
C ALA A 74 -1.28 -2.80 9.47
N ARG A 75 -0.46 -3.22 10.44
CA ARG A 75 0.56 -2.36 11.03
C ARG A 75 1.82 -2.47 10.19
N VAL A 76 2.32 -1.33 9.73
CA VAL A 76 3.45 -1.25 8.81
C VAL A 76 4.65 -0.64 9.53
N SER A 77 5.81 -1.28 9.39
CA SER A 77 7.10 -0.72 9.80
C SER A 77 8.11 -0.86 8.67
N VAL A 78 9.00 0.12 8.57
CA VAL A 78 10.03 0.18 7.52
C VAL A 78 11.37 0.49 8.17
N ASP A 79 12.39 -0.27 7.80
CA ASP A 79 13.77 0.04 8.15
C ASP A 79 14.29 1.07 7.11
N PHE A 80 13.85 2.33 7.28
CA PHE A 80 14.15 3.43 6.36
C PHE A 80 15.65 3.66 6.21
N ALA A 81 16.13 3.69 4.98
CA ALA A 81 17.53 3.96 4.62
C ALA A 81 17.67 5.12 3.63
N ALA A 82 16.69 5.32 2.75
CA ALA A 82 16.68 6.35 1.72
C ALA A 82 15.30 7.00 1.56
N GLN A 83 15.27 8.16 0.90
CA GLN A 83 14.01 8.86 0.58
C GLN A 83 13.09 7.97 -0.24
N PHE A 84 11.79 8.02 0.08
CA PHE A 84 10.72 7.28 -0.55
C PHE A 84 10.75 5.77 -0.30
N ASP A 85 11.65 5.25 0.56
CA ASP A 85 11.49 3.90 1.08
C ASP A 85 10.10 3.77 1.70
N ALA A 86 9.34 2.75 1.34
CA ALA A 86 7.97 2.63 1.81
C ALA A 86 7.47 1.18 1.94
N GLY A 87 6.58 1.01 2.93
CA GLY A 87 5.67 -0.11 3.04
C GLY A 87 4.24 0.34 2.76
N VAL A 88 3.52 -0.40 1.93
CA VAL A 88 2.30 0.06 1.27
C VAL A 88 1.17 -0.95 1.36
N LEU A 89 -0.06 -0.48 1.62
CA LEU A 89 -1.27 -1.19 1.24
C LEU A 89 -1.66 -0.77 -0.19
N LEU A 90 -1.73 -1.75 -1.09
CA LEU A 90 -1.94 -1.53 -2.52
C LEU A 90 -3.32 -2.02 -2.97
N LEU A 91 -4.01 -1.15 -3.72
CA LEU A 91 -5.14 -1.48 -4.58
C LEU A 91 -4.69 -1.49 -6.04
N TRP A 92 -4.93 -2.57 -6.76
CA TRP A 92 -4.47 -2.75 -8.14
C TRP A 92 -5.58 -3.25 -9.06
N LEU A 93 -5.86 -2.51 -10.13
CA LEU A 93 -6.72 -2.95 -11.22
C LEU A 93 -5.88 -3.38 -12.41
N ASP A 94 -5.06 -2.45 -12.90
CA ASP A 94 -4.17 -2.61 -14.04
C ASP A 94 -3.01 -1.61 -13.94
N ASP A 95 -2.11 -1.60 -14.92
CA ASP A 95 -0.90 -0.75 -14.97
C ASP A 95 -1.20 0.76 -15.00
N ARG A 96 -2.45 1.16 -15.19
CA ARG A 96 -2.90 2.56 -15.26
C ARG A 96 -3.87 2.96 -14.17
N HIS A 97 -4.40 1.99 -13.41
CA HIS A 97 -5.41 2.21 -12.37
C HIS A 97 -5.03 1.44 -11.10
N TRP A 98 -4.43 2.14 -10.16
CA TRP A 98 -4.02 1.60 -8.87
C TRP A 98 -3.93 2.71 -7.82
N ALA A 99 -3.86 2.35 -6.55
CA ALA A 99 -3.67 3.31 -5.48
C ALA A 99 -2.86 2.74 -4.33
N LYS A 100 -2.00 3.58 -3.75
CA LYS A 100 -1.12 3.27 -2.63
C LYS A 100 -1.54 4.04 -1.38
N LEU A 101 -1.50 3.38 -0.22
CA LEU A 101 -1.45 4.02 1.09
C LEU A 101 -0.12 3.62 1.72
N CYS A 102 0.78 4.57 1.89
CA CYS A 102 2.18 4.36 2.21
C CYS A 102 2.52 4.77 3.64
N PHE A 103 3.41 4.02 4.28
CA PHE A 103 4.29 4.51 5.33
C PHE A 103 5.65 4.73 4.68
N GLU A 104 6.05 5.99 4.53
CA GLU A 104 7.11 6.41 3.62
C GLU A 104 8.09 7.37 4.28
N TYR A 105 9.35 7.33 3.84
CA TYR A 105 10.37 8.26 4.30
C TYR A 105 10.43 9.50 3.40
N SER A 106 10.06 10.64 3.97
CA SER A 106 9.98 11.90 3.23
C SER A 106 11.35 12.45 2.83
N PRO A 107 11.42 13.38 1.85
CA PRO A 107 12.65 14.12 1.54
C PRO A 107 13.20 14.94 2.71
N ALA A 108 12.36 15.30 3.68
CA ALA A 108 12.78 15.99 4.89
C ALA A 108 13.42 15.07 5.96
N GLY A 109 13.43 13.74 5.70
CA GLY A 109 13.96 12.75 6.64
C GLY A 109 12.99 12.40 7.77
N GLU A 110 11.68 12.47 7.51
CA GLU A 110 10.61 12.16 8.47
C GLU A 110 9.75 11.01 7.94
N PRO A 111 9.47 9.98 8.76
CA PRO A 111 8.44 9.00 8.43
C PRO A 111 7.07 9.66 8.32
N MET A 112 6.29 9.33 7.30
CA MET A 112 4.98 9.93 7.09
C MET A 112 3.99 9.00 6.42
N VAL A 113 2.71 9.30 6.56
CA VAL A 113 1.64 8.68 5.77
C VAL A 113 1.47 9.47 4.47
N VAL A 114 1.52 8.74 3.35
CA VAL A 114 1.34 9.28 2.00
C VAL A 114 0.28 8.49 1.27
N SER A 115 -0.48 9.11 0.39
CA SER A 115 -1.41 8.42 -0.50
C SER A 115 -1.16 8.79 -1.95
N VAL A 116 -1.19 7.79 -2.83
CA VAL A 116 -1.08 7.95 -4.27
C VAL A 116 -2.31 7.33 -4.92
N VAL A 117 -2.96 8.05 -5.84
CA VAL A 117 -4.03 7.51 -6.69
C VAL A 117 -3.63 7.68 -8.14
N THR A 118 -3.53 6.58 -8.87
CA THR A 118 -3.15 6.59 -10.28
C THR A 118 -4.34 6.24 -11.16
N THR A 119 -4.70 7.17 -12.03
CA THR A 119 -5.66 7.00 -13.11
C THR A 119 -5.01 7.51 -14.41
N GLY A 120 -4.05 6.74 -14.89
CA GLY A 120 -3.20 7.10 -16.01
C GLY A 120 -1.93 7.84 -15.62
N VAL A 121 -2.00 8.75 -14.63
CA VAL A 121 -0.85 9.43 -13.98
C VAL A 121 -1.05 9.40 -12.48
N SER A 122 0.05 9.50 -11.72
CA SER A 122 0.01 9.50 -10.26
C SER A 122 -0.37 10.87 -9.70
N ASP A 123 -1.23 10.85 -8.70
CA ASP A 123 -1.68 12.00 -7.90
C ASP A 123 -1.28 11.72 -6.45
N ASP A 124 -0.18 12.33 -6.01
CA ASP A 124 0.42 12.12 -4.70
C ASP A 124 -0.08 13.15 -3.69
N ALA A 125 -0.32 12.70 -2.47
CA ALA A 125 -0.70 13.58 -1.37
C ALA A 125 -0.08 13.12 -0.05
N ASN A 126 0.67 14.01 0.58
CA ASN A 126 1.17 13.83 1.94
C ASN A 126 0.03 14.05 2.93
N ALA A 127 -0.11 13.16 3.91
CA ALA A 127 -1.11 13.27 4.96
C ALA A 127 -0.49 13.88 6.25
N PHE A 128 0.29 13.11 6.99
CA PHE A 128 0.90 13.58 8.24
C PHE A 128 2.18 12.81 8.57
N ALA A 129 3.08 13.47 9.32
CA ALA A 129 4.28 12.84 9.84
C ALA A 129 3.96 11.90 11.01
N VAL A 130 4.76 10.84 11.16
CA VAL A 130 4.60 9.81 12.18
C VAL A 130 5.86 9.74 13.03
N ASP A 131 5.75 10.09 14.32
CA ASP A 131 6.88 10.06 15.25
C ASP A 131 7.25 8.65 15.75
N GLN A 132 6.49 7.63 15.30
CA GLN A 132 6.66 6.23 15.72
C GLN A 132 7.36 5.42 14.61
N ARG A 133 7.88 4.25 14.99
CA ARG A 133 8.52 3.31 14.06
C ARG A 133 7.54 2.51 13.19
N SER A 134 6.25 2.62 13.47
CA SER A 134 5.20 1.92 12.74
C SER A 134 3.92 2.73 12.75
N VAL A 135 3.07 2.47 11.79
CA VAL A 135 1.74 3.07 11.67
C VAL A 135 0.75 1.99 11.20
N TRP A 136 -0.47 2.09 11.66
CA TRP A 136 -1.57 1.29 11.15
C TRP A 136 -2.12 1.94 9.89
N LEU A 137 -2.20 1.19 8.82
CA LEU A 137 -2.83 1.57 7.56
C LEU A 137 -4.09 0.76 7.34
N ARG A 138 -5.12 1.38 6.77
CA ARG A 138 -6.36 0.70 6.40
C ARG A 138 -6.90 1.22 5.09
N VAL A 139 -7.21 0.31 4.18
CA VAL A 139 -8.02 0.56 2.99
C VAL A 139 -9.40 -0.05 3.18
N SER A 140 -10.43 0.73 2.88
CA SER A 140 -11.82 0.30 2.93
C SER A 140 -12.49 0.51 1.58
N ARG A 141 -13.38 -0.42 1.20
CA ARG A 141 -14.26 -0.30 0.05
C ARG A 141 -15.70 -0.24 0.51
N VAL A 142 -16.44 0.74 0.00
CA VAL A 142 -17.89 0.86 0.17
C VAL A 142 -18.48 1.12 -1.21
N ASP A 143 -19.22 0.15 -1.74
CA ASP A 143 -19.71 0.12 -3.12
C ASP A 143 -18.55 0.26 -4.13
N GLN A 144 -18.41 1.41 -4.79
CA GLN A 144 -17.32 1.73 -5.74
C GLN A 144 -16.35 2.80 -5.21
N VAL A 145 -16.51 3.20 -3.94
CA VAL A 145 -15.70 4.21 -3.30
C VAL A 145 -14.67 3.54 -2.38
N TYR A 146 -13.45 3.99 -2.44
CA TYR A 146 -12.40 3.62 -1.51
C TYR A 146 -12.11 4.72 -0.52
N ALA A 147 -11.74 4.34 0.69
CA ALA A 147 -11.21 5.25 1.69
C ALA A 147 -9.91 4.71 2.28
N TYR A 148 -8.96 5.60 2.47
CA TYR A 148 -7.73 5.37 3.18
C TYR A 148 -7.79 6.02 4.56
N HIS A 149 -7.43 5.23 5.56
CA HIS A 149 -7.28 5.70 6.92
C HIS A 149 -5.92 5.26 7.47
N ALA A 150 -5.39 6.05 8.40
CA ALA A 150 -4.21 5.68 9.15
C ALA A 150 -4.43 5.93 10.64
N SER A 151 -3.69 5.20 11.47
CA SER A 151 -3.78 5.29 12.93
C SER A 151 -2.41 5.06 13.55
N THR A 152 -2.12 5.78 14.64
CA THR A 152 -0.89 5.59 15.42
C THR A 152 -1.05 4.60 16.55
N ASP A 153 -2.27 4.21 16.90
CA ASP A 153 -2.59 3.29 18.01
C ASP A 153 -3.43 2.06 17.59
N GLY A 154 -3.92 2.04 16.34
CA GLY A 154 -4.79 0.99 15.80
C GLY A 154 -6.24 1.08 16.27
N LEU A 155 -6.62 2.13 17.02
CA LEU A 155 -7.95 2.36 17.58
C LEU A 155 -8.62 3.58 16.97
N ASP A 156 -7.95 4.73 17.01
CA ASP A 156 -8.45 5.98 16.45
C ASP A 156 -7.94 6.15 15.02
N TRP A 157 -8.86 6.29 14.06
CA TRP A 157 -8.56 6.30 12.64
C TRP A 157 -8.74 7.70 12.04
N ALA A 158 -7.67 8.25 11.51
CA ALA A 158 -7.70 9.50 10.74
C ALA A 158 -7.97 9.22 9.26
N LEU A 159 -8.92 9.93 8.67
CA LEU A 159 -9.14 9.88 7.23
C LEU A 159 -7.95 10.49 6.50
N VAL A 160 -7.39 9.74 5.55
CA VAL A 160 -6.33 10.18 4.64
C VAL A 160 -6.93 10.62 3.29
N ARG A 161 -7.77 9.79 2.69
CA ARG A 161 -8.34 10.05 1.38
C ARG A 161 -9.63 9.27 1.13
N VAL A 162 -10.57 9.87 0.37
CA VAL A 162 -11.70 9.17 -0.24
C VAL A 162 -11.59 9.35 -1.76
N PHE A 163 -11.70 8.25 -2.52
CA PHE A 163 -11.48 8.27 -3.97
C PHE A 163 -12.18 7.10 -4.68
N THR A 164 -12.14 7.11 -6.00
CA THR A 164 -12.54 5.98 -6.86
C THR A 164 -11.46 5.73 -7.91
N LEU A 165 -11.38 4.50 -8.43
CA LEU A 165 -10.50 4.12 -9.53
C LEU A 165 -11.25 3.97 -10.88
N GLY A 166 -12.46 4.54 -11.00
CA GLY A 166 -13.31 4.50 -12.19
C GLY A 166 -14.52 3.55 -12.08
N GLU A 167 -15.32 3.48 -13.14
CA GLU A 167 -16.65 2.85 -13.10
C GLU A 167 -16.65 1.31 -13.09
N ALA A 168 -15.60 0.64 -13.46
CA ALA A 168 -15.59 -0.82 -13.66
C ALA A 168 -14.53 -1.51 -12.81
N VAL A 169 -14.72 -1.53 -11.50
CA VAL A 169 -13.83 -2.31 -10.62
C VAL A 169 -14.28 -3.77 -10.58
N VAL A 170 -14.13 -4.47 -11.70
CA VAL A 170 -14.24 -5.93 -11.75
C VAL A 170 -12.82 -6.50 -11.76
N GLY A 171 -12.49 -7.33 -10.76
CA GLY A 171 -11.21 -8.04 -10.73
C GLY A 171 -10.06 -7.25 -10.10
N HIS A 172 -10.34 -6.26 -9.22
CA HIS A 172 -9.30 -5.61 -8.44
C HIS A 172 -8.57 -6.63 -7.56
N ARG A 173 -7.28 -6.39 -7.36
CA ARG A 173 -6.44 -7.09 -6.41
C ARG A 173 -6.07 -6.16 -5.27
N VAL A 174 -5.85 -6.72 -4.09
CA VAL A 174 -5.42 -5.98 -2.90
C VAL A 174 -4.30 -6.72 -2.20
N GLY A 175 -3.50 -6.00 -1.44
CA GLY A 175 -2.43 -6.58 -0.65
C GLY A 175 -1.36 -5.56 -0.32
N PHE A 176 -0.11 -5.97 -0.50
CA PHE A 176 1.07 -5.27 -0.02
C PHE A 176 2.02 -4.90 -1.15
N GLU A 177 2.76 -3.82 -0.94
CA GLU A 177 3.86 -3.41 -1.80
C GLU A 177 5.03 -2.93 -0.93
N ALA A 178 6.26 -3.12 -1.41
CA ALA A 178 7.48 -2.62 -0.81
C ALA A 178 8.37 -1.99 -1.88
N GLN A 179 8.90 -0.79 -1.61
CA GLN A 179 9.68 0.00 -2.56
C GLN A 179 10.87 0.69 -1.90
N SER A 180 11.91 0.94 -2.72
CA SER A 180 13.08 1.77 -2.38
C SER A 180 13.57 2.49 -3.64
N PRO A 181 12.92 3.63 -4.04
CA PRO A 181 13.19 4.27 -5.33
C PRO A 181 14.59 4.83 -5.49
N THR A 182 15.15 5.38 -4.41
CA THR A 182 16.41 6.14 -4.43
C THR A 182 17.54 5.46 -3.66
N GLY A 183 17.22 4.38 -2.92
CA GLY A 183 18.17 3.64 -2.10
C GLY A 183 18.62 2.32 -2.73
N ASP A 184 19.42 1.58 -1.97
CA ASP A 184 19.88 0.23 -2.34
C ASP A 184 18.89 -0.86 -1.90
N GLY A 185 17.78 -0.48 -1.29
CA GLY A 185 16.73 -1.34 -0.76
C GLY A 185 16.41 -1.05 0.70
N CYS A 186 15.28 -1.58 1.17
CA CYS A 186 14.85 -1.49 2.57
C CYS A 186 14.08 -2.74 2.99
N THR A 187 14.01 -3.01 4.30
CA THR A 187 13.16 -4.06 4.83
C THR A 187 11.84 -3.48 5.33
N VAL A 188 10.75 -4.04 4.87
CA VAL A 188 9.37 -3.69 5.25
C VAL A 188 8.72 -4.85 5.98
N ARG A 189 7.93 -4.53 7.03
CA ARG A 189 7.14 -5.52 7.77
C ARG A 189 5.69 -5.08 7.84
N PHE A 190 4.80 -6.05 7.61
CA PHE A 190 3.36 -5.92 7.79
C PHE A 190 2.92 -6.94 8.83
N ASP A 191 2.60 -6.49 10.01
CA ASP A 191 2.08 -7.34 11.07
C ASP A 191 0.61 -7.02 11.36
N ASP A 192 -0.08 -7.94 12.07
CA ASP A 192 -1.52 -7.87 12.35
C ASP A 192 -2.37 -7.55 11.09
N ALA A 193 -1.98 -8.15 9.96
CA ALA A 193 -2.73 -8.03 8.72
C ALA A 193 -4.13 -8.67 8.90
N ARG A 194 -5.17 -7.91 8.59
CA ARG A 194 -6.55 -8.38 8.76
C ARG A 194 -7.45 -7.87 7.65
N PHE A 195 -8.19 -8.80 7.08
CA PHE A 195 -9.27 -8.51 6.15
C PHE A 195 -10.62 -8.84 6.78
N VAL A 196 -11.58 -7.93 6.65
CA VAL A 196 -12.98 -8.17 7.03
C VAL A 196 -13.89 -7.75 5.89
N GLY A 197 -14.87 -8.62 5.56
CA GLY A 197 -15.90 -8.35 4.55
C GLY A 197 -17.06 -7.55 5.13
N GLU A 198 -16.75 -6.43 5.77
CA GLU A 198 -17.74 -5.57 6.44
C GLU A 198 -17.64 -4.14 5.93
N ARG A 199 -18.81 -3.54 5.70
CA ARG A 199 -18.94 -2.14 5.32
C ARG A 199 -18.60 -1.24 6.49
N LEU A 200 -17.79 -0.19 6.28
CA LEU A 200 -17.71 0.91 7.24
C LEU A 200 -19.06 1.63 7.34
N ALA A 201 -19.45 1.99 8.56
CA ALA A 201 -20.67 2.77 8.79
C ALA A 201 -20.50 4.21 8.26
N ASP A 202 -19.35 4.81 8.45
CA ASP A 202 -18.99 6.13 7.92
C ASP A 202 -17.56 6.13 7.39
N LEU A 203 -17.40 6.44 6.08
CA LEU A 203 -16.08 6.54 5.42
C LEU A 203 -15.25 7.71 5.95
N ARG A 204 -15.86 8.72 6.57
CA ARG A 204 -15.14 9.93 6.98
C ARG A 204 -14.58 9.85 8.37
N ASP A 205 -15.28 9.21 9.29
CA ASP A 205 -14.77 9.00 10.66
C ASP A 205 -14.12 7.63 10.86
N GLY A 206 -14.27 6.74 9.87
CA GLY A 206 -13.60 5.43 9.87
C GLY A 206 -14.27 4.38 10.76
N SER A 207 -15.51 4.59 11.21
CA SER A 207 -16.28 3.64 12.03
C SER A 207 -17.00 2.57 11.22
#